data_5bd62519e61c4936cf3db786123000ae
#
_entry.id   5bd62519e61c4936cf3db786123000ae
#
_cell.length_a   1.000
_cell.length_b   1.000
_cell.length_c   1.000
_cell.angle_alpha   90.00
_cell.angle_beta   90.00
_cell.angle_gamma   90.00
#
_symmetry.space_group_name_H-M   'P 1'
#
loop_
_entity.id
_entity.type
_entity.pdbx_description
1 polymer ?
#
loop_
_entity_poly.entity_id
_entity_poly.type
_entity_poly.pdbx_seq_one_letter_code
_entity_poly.pdbx_strand_id
1 'polypeptide(L)'
;MLELLGAGGYAEVGGGATHVVDVALERGIFSHELGLGEQRLVATRLDDAALVEVERAKRAIAHAAAIAREREIMAPVTETAHVLDTTRLLPSQLRRWVQQFVKQPAAKLTLTFESFGYKRGLPYASDLVFDVRCLPNPYYSPELRPLTGLDAPVASYLAQEPLVSEMIDDIAAFIAKWLPHYRGQNRHYLTICIGCTGGQHRSVYVAEMLGRRFADQAGTIVRHRALSANLLPENKLQTL
;
A
#
# COMPACT_ATOMS: atom_id res chain seq x y z
N MET A 1 37.34 -12.77 7.26
CA MET A 1 37.91 -14.07 6.81
C MET A 1 37.14 -15.13 7.58
N LEU A 2 36.46 -16.04 6.93
CA LEU A 2 35.65 -17.10 7.53
C LEU A 2 36.38 -18.42 7.30
N GLU A 3 36.81 -19.07 8.37
CA GLU A 3 37.42 -20.42 8.29
C GLU A 3 36.36 -21.50 8.56
N LEU A 4 36.25 -22.46 7.66
CA LEU A 4 35.34 -23.60 7.76
C LEU A 4 36.16 -24.86 8.13
N LEU A 5 35.82 -25.49 9.25
CA LEU A 5 36.38 -26.76 9.63
C LEU A 5 35.61 -27.92 8.99
N GLY A 6 36.19 -28.60 8.04
CA GLY A 6 35.75 -29.94 7.65
C GLY A 6 36.53 -30.99 8.45
N ALA A 7 35.91 -32.07 8.88
CA ALA A 7 36.47 -33.21 9.64
C ALA A 7 37.95 -33.09 10.08
N GLY A 8 38.23 -32.21 11.06
CA GLY A 8 39.52 -32.04 11.70
C GLY A 8 40.44 -30.92 11.17
N GLY A 9 39.96 -29.96 10.39
CA GLY A 9 40.75 -28.83 9.89
C GLY A 9 39.90 -27.57 9.65
N TYR A 10 40.53 -26.40 9.71
CA TYR A 10 39.93 -25.11 9.40
C TYR A 10 40.06 -24.83 7.90
N ALA A 11 39.01 -24.39 7.24
CA ALA A 11 39.06 -23.89 5.88
C ALA A 11 38.69 -22.40 5.83
N GLU A 12 39.57 -21.59 5.25
CA GLU A 12 39.24 -20.19 4.91
C GLU A 12 38.29 -20.15 3.70
N VAL A 13 37.16 -19.49 3.86
CA VAL A 13 36.22 -19.22 2.77
C VAL A 13 36.25 -17.74 2.45
N GLY A 14 36.92 -17.40 1.38
CA GLY A 14 36.87 -16.07 0.76
C GLY A 14 35.59 -15.94 -0.04
N GLY A 15 34.58 -15.29 0.54
CA GLY A 15 33.29 -15.02 -0.09
C GLY A 15 32.26 -14.44 0.90
N GLY A 16 31.21 -13.80 0.39
CA GLY A 16 30.18 -13.18 1.25
C GLY A 16 29.45 -14.21 2.14
N ALA A 17 28.77 -13.71 3.16
CA ALA A 17 28.08 -14.51 4.20
C ALA A 17 27.14 -15.60 3.62
N THR A 18 26.55 -15.36 2.47
CA THR A 18 25.69 -16.32 1.74
C THR A 18 26.43 -17.57 1.29
N HIS A 19 27.65 -17.43 0.82
CA HIS A 19 28.46 -18.57 0.35
C HIS A 19 28.86 -19.49 1.49
N VAL A 20 29.13 -18.93 2.66
CA VAL A 20 29.47 -19.70 3.86
C VAL A 20 28.30 -20.53 4.38
N VAL A 21 27.10 -19.95 4.35
CA VAL A 21 25.86 -20.66 4.72
C VAL A 21 25.59 -21.83 3.79
N ASP A 22 25.81 -21.65 2.48
CA ASP A 22 25.60 -22.72 1.48
C ASP A 22 26.57 -23.90 1.70
N VAL A 23 27.84 -23.64 1.92
CA VAL A 23 28.84 -24.68 2.17
C VAL A 23 28.61 -25.41 3.51
N ALA A 24 28.13 -24.68 4.55
CA ALA A 24 27.81 -25.30 5.83
C ALA A 24 26.57 -26.20 5.74
N LEU A 25 25.57 -25.83 4.96
CA LEU A 25 24.36 -26.63 4.72
C LEU A 25 24.64 -27.93 3.95
N GLU A 26 25.45 -27.87 2.90
CA GLU A 26 25.83 -29.06 2.13
C GLU A 26 26.54 -30.12 2.99
N ARG A 27 27.22 -29.72 4.06
CA ARG A 27 27.95 -30.60 4.97
C ARG A 27 27.21 -30.93 6.28
N GLY A 28 26.06 -30.34 6.53
CA GLY A 28 25.23 -30.58 7.70
C GLY A 28 25.91 -30.22 9.05
N ILE A 29 26.83 -29.24 9.03
CA ILE A 29 27.71 -28.91 10.16
C ILE A 29 27.78 -27.38 10.30
N PHE A 30 27.31 -26.81 11.42
CA PHE A 30 27.38 -25.38 11.69
C PHE A 30 27.59 -25.08 13.17
N SER A 31 28.61 -24.29 13.54
CA SER A 31 28.65 -23.59 14.82
C SER A 31 29.42 -22.29 14.70
N HIS A 32 29.03 -21.32 15.53
CA HIS A 32 29.62 -19.99 15.58
C HIS A 32 30.25 -19.76 16.96
N GLU A 33 31.56 -19.52 17.02
CA GLU A 33 32.24 -19.03 18.23
C GLU A 33 32.76 -17.62 18.02
N LEU A 34 32.44 -16.73 18.96
CA LEU A 34 32.99 -15.36 19.04
C LEU A 34 34.24 -15.37 19.88
N GLY A 35 35.41 -15.36 19.26
CA GLY A 35 36.67 -15.04 19.94
C GLY A 35 37.06 -13.56 19.78
N LEU A 36 37.88 -13.02 20.68
CA LEU A 36 38.37 -11.64 20.67
C LEU A 36 39.01 -11.28 19.32
N GLY A 37 38.25 -10.64 18.42
CA GLY A 37 38.73 -10.06 17.16
C GLY A 37 38.64 -10.92 15.91
N GLU A 38 38.28 -12.19 15.98
CA GLU A 38 38.08 -13.06 14.83
C GLU A 38 36.77 -13.85 14.93
N GLN A 39 35.96 -13.82 13.88
CA GLN A 39 34.78 -14.68 13.79
C GLN A 39 35.22 -16.06 13.25
N ARG A 40 35.21 -17.06 14.14
CA ARG A 40 35.49 -18.45 13.76
C ARG A 40 34.17 -19.24 13.72
N LEU A 41 33.92 -19.87 12.61
CA LEU A 41 32.86 -20.87 12.46
C LEU A 41 33.39 -22.21 12.87
N VAL A 42 32.94 -22.77 13.99
CA VAL A 42 33.23 -24.12 14.43
C VAL A 42 32.06 -25.01 14.05
N ALA A 43 32.32 -26.05 13.28
CA ALA A 43 31.29 -26.92 12.75
C ALA A 43 30.82 -27.93 13.80
N THR A 44 29.60 -27.82 14.29
CA THR A 44 28.89 -28.86 15.03
C THR A 44 27.78 -29.47 14.15
N ARG A 45 27.56 -30.77 14.29
CA ARG A 45 26.47 -31.45 13.61
C ARG A 45 25.13 -30.82 14.11
N LEU A 46 24.40 -30.18 13.18
CA LEU A 46 23.07 -29.70 13.45
C LEU A 46 22.11 -30.89 13.53
N ASP A 47 21.18 -30.84 14.47
CA ASP A 47 20.04 -31.75 14.46
C ASP A 47 19.09 -31.45 13.30
N ASP A 48 18.21 -32.39 12.97
CA ASP A 48 17.28 -32.25 11.87
C ASP A 48 16.38 -31.01 12.00
N ALA A 49 16.05 -30.59 13.22
CA ALA A 49 15.24 -29.40 13.48
C ALA A 49 15.99 -28.10 13.13
N ALA A 50 17.28 -28.01 13.50
CA ALA A 50 18.12 -26.87 13.15
C ALA A 50 18.37 -26.79 11.65
N LEU A 51 18.52 -27.90 10.95
CA LEU A 51 18.65 -27.93 9.49
C LEU A 51 17.38 -27.42 8.80
N VAL A 52 16.20 -27.79 9.28
CA VAL A 52 14.92 -27.28 8.77
C VAL A 52 14.82 -25.78 8.95
N GLU A 53 15.23 -25.23 10.10
CA GLU A 53 15.18 -23.77 10.34
C GLU A 53 16.18 -23.01 9.47
N VAL A 54 17.36 -23.56 9.22
CA VAL A 54 18.35 -22.94 8.31
C VAL A 54 17.81 -22.94 6.87
N GLU A 55 17.22 -24.05 6.40
CA GLU A 55 16.59 -24.09 5.07
C GLU A 55 15.41 -23.12 4.95
N ARG A 56 14.61 -22.97 6.02
CA ARG A 56 13.52 -21.98 6.05
C ARG A 56 14.06 -20.55 5.95
N ALA A 57 15.13 -20.23 6.71
CA ALA A 57 15.78 -18.93 6.65
C ALA A 57 16.39 -18.64 5.27
N LYS A 58 17.03 -19.63 4.64
CA LYS A 58 17.59 -19.53 3.29
C LYS A 58 16.52 -19.24 2.25
N ARG A 59 15.38 -19.94 2.30
CA ARG A 59 14.23 -19.68 1.42
C ARG A 59 13.66 -18.28 1.64
N ALA A 60 13.55 -17.83 2.88
CA ALA A 60 13.05 -16.48 3.19
C ALA A 60 13.98 -15.38 2.64
N ILE A 61 15.31 -15.55 2.75
CA ILE A 61 16.30 -14.62 2.20
C ILE A 61 16.23 -14.60 0.67
N ALA A 62 16.18 -15.77 0.02
CA ALA A 62 16.07 -15.86 -1.43
C ALA A 62 14.76 -15.22 -1.93
N HIS A 63 13.65 -15.42 -1.21
CA HIS A 63 12.38 -14.80 -1.55
C HIS A 63 12.40 -13.26 -1.39
N ALA A 64 13.01 -12.76 -0.33
CA ALA A 64 13.16 -11.32 -0.13
C ALA A 64 14.04 -10.67 -1.22
N ALA A 65 15.13 -11.33 -1.62
CA ALA A 65 15.99 -10.87 -2.72
C ALA A 65 15.26 -10.87 -4.07
N ALA A 66 14.44 -11.88 -4.33
CA ALA A 66 13.61 -11.95 -5.54
C ALA A 66 12.58 -10.81 -5.59
N ILE A 67 11.91 -10.52 -4.47
CA ILE A 67 10.97 -9.38 -4.36
C ILE A 67 11.69 -8.05 -4.58
N ALA A 68 12.87 -7.86 -3.99
CA ALA A 68 13.65 -6.64 -4.17
C ALA A 68 14.03 -6.46 -5.66
N ARG A 69 14.47 -7.52 -6.32
CA ARG A 69 14.82 -7.51 -7.74
C ARG A 69 13.61 -7.22 -8.63
N GLU A 70 12.47 -7.83 -8.33
CA GLU A 70 11.22 -7.54 -9.05
C GLU A 70 10.85 -6.06 -8.94
N ARG A 71 10.94 -5.47 -7.75
CA ARG A 71 10.65 -4.04 -7.54
C ARG A 71 11.55 -3.13 -8.36
N GLU A 72 12.84 -3.43 -8.45
CA GLU A 72 13.78 -2.69 -9.30
C GLU A 72 13.38 -2.76 -10.79
N ILE A 73 13.04 -3.94 -11.27
CA ILE A 73 12.62 -4.15 -12.67
C ILE A 73 11.30 -3.44 -12.96
N MET A 74 10.38 -3.45 -12.00
CA MET A 74 9.05 -2.85 -12.15
C MET A 74 9.03 -1.33 -11.92
N ALA A 75 10.08 -0.73 -11.34
CA ALA A 75 10.12 0.69 -11.04
C ALA A 75 9.79 1.59 -12.25
N PRO A 76 10.39 1.41 -13.44
CA PRO A 76 10.05 2.22 -14.61
C PRO A 76 8.59 2.07 -15.06
N VAL A 77 8.00 0.90 -14.86
CA VAL A 77 6.59 0.63 -15.20
C VAL A 77 5.68 1.34 -14.21
N THR A 78 6.01 1.34 -12.90
CA THR A 78 5.20 1.99 -11.87
C THR A 78 5.18 3.52 -11.99
N GLU A 79 6.22 4.13 -12.58
CA GLU A 79 6.26 5.57 -12.85
C GLU A 79 5.27 6.00 -13.93
N THR A 80 4.97 5.14 -14.87
CA THR A 80 4.11 5.45 -16.04
C THR A 80 2.74 4.79 -16.00
N ALA A 81 2.59 3.70 -15.25
CA ALA A 81 1.36 2.92 -15.14
C ALA A 81 0.52 3.31 -13.93
N HIS A 82 -0.79 3.05 -14.02
CA HIS A 82 -1.67 3.15 -12.85
C HIS A 82 -1.45 1.97 -11.92
N VAL A 83 -0.97 2.25 -10.70
CA VAL A 83 -0.75 1.23 -9.67
C VAL A 83 -2.03 1.04 -8.85
N LEU A 84 -2.53 -0.19 -8.80
CA LEU A 84 -3.61 -0.61 -7.92
C LEU A 84 -3.05 -1.39 -6.74
N ASP A 85 -3.10 -0.81 -5.55
CA ASP A 85 -2.77 -1.54 -4.33
C ASP A 85 -3.92 -2.50 -3.96
N THR A 86 -3.68 -3.79 -4.17
CA THR A 86 -4.65 -4.86 -3.92
C THR A 86 -4.53 -5.51 -2.55
N THR A 87 -3.61 -5.07 -1.70
CA THR A 87 -3.21 -5.73 -0.43
C THR A 87 -4.38 -6.03 0.50
N ARG A 88 -5.42 -5.20 0.51
CA ARG A 88 -6.59 -5.36 1.38
C ARG A 88 -7.90 -5.23 0.62
N LEU A 89 -7.89 -5.44 -0.70
CA LEU A 89 -9.09 -5.42 -1.52
C LEU A 89 -9.78 -6.78 -1.52
N LEU A 90 -11.09 -6.77 -1.40
CA LEU A 90 -11.90 -7.94 -1.71
C LEU A 90 -11.93 -8.18 -3.23
N PRO A 91 -12.07 -9.42 -3.71
CA PRO A 91 -12.14 -9.72 -5.14
C PRO A 91 -13.25 -8.95 -5.89
N SER A 92 -14.38 -8.71 -5.23
CA SER A 92 -15.48 -7.90 -5.76
C SER A 92 -15.11 -6.42 -5.94
N GLN A 93 -14.29 -5.87 -5.06
CA GLN A 93 -13.80 -4.50 -5.15
C GLN A 93 -12.81 -4.34 -6.28
N LEU A 94 -11.83 -5.25 -6.37
CA LEU A 94 -10.86 -5.25 -7.46
C LEU A 94 -11.57 -5.31 -8.81
N ARG A 95 -12.55 -6.21 -8.97
CA ARG A 95 -13.34 -6.31 -10.20
C ARG A 95 -14.04 -5.00 -10.55
N ARG A 96 -14.65 -4.34 -9.57
CA ARG A 96 -15.32 -3.04 -9.77
C ARG A 96 -14.32 -1.95 -10.18
N TRP A 97 -13.16 -1.90 -9.53
CA TRP A 97 -12.13 -0.92 -9.84
C TRP A 97 -11.56 -1.11 -11.25
N VAL A 98 -11.27 -2.36 -11.64
CA VAL A 98 -10.84 -2.66 -13.02
C VAL A 98 -11.92 -2.27 -14.03
N GLN A 99 -13.20 -2.55 -13.76
CA GLN A 99 -14.31 -2.15 -14.64
C GLN A 99 -14.41 -0.63 -14.79
N GLN A 100 -14.15 0.14 -13.74
CA GLN A 100 -14.14 1.60 -13.83
C GLN A 100 -13.04 2.10 -14.77
N PHE A 101 -11.85 1.51 -14.76
CA PHE A 101 -10.79 1.87 -15.71
C PHE A 101 -11.14 1.55 -17.16
N VAL A 102 -11.62 0.34 -17.39
CA VAL A 102 -11.94 -0.12 -18.76
C VAL A 102 -13.08 0.69 -19.39
N LYS A 103 -13.99 1.20 -18.58
CA LYS A 103 -15.13 2.00 -19.06
C LYS A 103 -14.82 3.48 -19.28
N GLN A 104 -13.67 3.98 -18.83
CA GLN A 104 -13.28 5.38 -19.03
C GLN A 104 -12.86 5.62 -20.48
N PRO A 105 -13.31 6.71 -21.12
CA PRO A 105 -12.76 7.14 -22.39
C PRO A 105 -11.26 7.40 -22.22
N ALA A 106 -10.47 7.23 -23.27
CA ALA A 106 -9.03 7.49 -23.27
C ALA A 106 -8.76 8.97 -22.93
N ALA A 107 -8.65 9.26 -21.63
CA ALA A 107 -8.32 10.59 -21.12
C ALA A 107 -6.80 10.75 -21.11
N LYS A 108 -6.32 11.97 -21.39
CA LYS A 108 -4.87 12.28 -21.27
C LYS A 108 -4.34 12.07 -19.86
N LEU A 109 -5.18 12.23 -18.83
CA LEU A 109 -4.86 12.01 -17.42
C LEU A 109 -6.12 11.55 -16.68
N THR A 110 -6.05 10.40 -16.01
CA THR A 110 -7.08 9.94 -15.07
C THR A 110 -6.81 10.52 -13.69
N LEU A 111 -7.80 11.24 -13.13
CA LEU A 111 -7.75 11.84 -11.82
C LEU A 111 -8.54 10.97 -10.84
N THR A 112 -7.86 10.39 -9.85
CA THR A 112 -8.49 9.51 -8.86
C THR A 112 -8.51 10.19 -7.49
N PHE A 113 -9.70 10.33 -6.89
CA PHE A 113 -9.88 10.70 -5.48
C PHE A 113 -10.15 9.45 -4.67
N GLU A 114 -9.25 9.10 -3.74
CA GLU A 114 -9.36 7.89 -2.93
C GLU A 114 -9.48 8.24 -1.44
N SER A 115 -10.61 7.92 -0.81
CA SER A 115 -10.75 8.07 0.63
C SER A 115 -10.15 6.87 1.37
N PHE A 116 -9.41 7.15 2.46
CA PHE A 116 -8.82 6.11 3.30
C PHE A 116 -8.85 6.44 4.79
N GLY A 117 -8.57 5.44 5.63
CA GLY A 117 -8.43 5.58 7.08
C GLY A 117 -7.00 5.36 7.54
N TYR A 118 -6.43 6.33 8.27
CA TYR A 118 -5.07 6.21 8.83
C TYR A 118 -4.89 4.96 9.71
N LYS A 119 -5.96 4.49 10.38
CA LYS A 119 -5.93 3.21 11.14
C LYS A 119 -5.58 1.99 10.29
N ARG A 120 -5.73 2.07 8.97
CA ARG A 120 -5.47 0.99 8.01
C ARG A 120 -4.17 1.19 7.22
N GLY A 121 -3.41 2.23 7.55
CA GLY A 121 -2.19 2.63 6.85
C GLY A 121 -2.45 3.51 5.64
N LEU A 122 -1.38 4.14 5.15
CA LEU A 122 -1.41 4.94 3.93
C LEU A 122 -1.60 4.05 2.69
N PRO A 123 -2.35 4.49 1.68
CA PRO A 123 -2.37 3.82 0.39
C PRO A 123 -0.99 3.87 -0.26
N TYR A 124 -0.52 2.73 -0.77
CA TYR A 124 0.80 2.65 -1.41
C TYR A 124 0.92 3.51 -2.68
N ALA A 125 -0.16 3.53 -3.47
CA ALA A 125 -0.21 4.22 -4.76
C ALA A 125 -0.81 5.63 -4.64
N SER A 126 -0.29 6.48 -3.72
CA SER A 126 -0.75 7.86 -3.55
C SER A 126 0.28 8.85 -4.07
N ASP A 127 -0.13 9.74 -4.98
CA ASP A 127 0.69 10.86 -5.45
C ASP A 127 0.59 12.06 -4.50
N LEU A 128 -0.63 12.35 -4.02
CA LEU A 128 -0.91 13.40 -3.06
C LEU A 128 -1.75 12.84 -1.89
N VAL A 129 -1.46 13.28 -0.68
CA VAL A 129 -2.20 12.88 0.52
C VAL A 129 -2.62 14.11 1.31
N PHE A 130 -3.93 14.24 1.55
CA PHE A 130 -4.50 15.29 2.38
C PHE A 130 -5.11 14.70 3.65
N ASP A 131 -4.71 15.26 4.79
CA ASP A 131 -5.22 14.86 6.10
C ASP A 131 -6.41 15.75 6.50
N VAL A 132 -7.60 15.16 6.58
CA VAL A 132 -8.82 15.86 6.98
C VAL A 132 -9.28 15.51 8.40
N ARG A 133 -8.36 15.05 9.27
CA ARG A 133 -8.69 14.71 10.67
C ARG A 133 -8.98 15.95 11.54
N CYS A 134 -8.50 17.12 11.13
CA CYS A 134 -8.79 18.39 11.80
C CYS A 134 -10.26 18.84 11.68
N LEU A 135 -11.02 18.31 10.71
CA LEU A 135 -12.41 18.66 10.49
C LEU A 135 -13.33 18.09 11.59
N PRO A 136 -14.51 18.70 11.85
CA PRO A 136 -15.51 18.18 12.75
C PRO A 136 -15.83 16.71 12.51
N ASN A 137 -15.99 15.94 13.58
CA ASN A 137 -16.03 14.48 13.48
C ASN A 137 -17.43 13.91 13.75
N PRO A 138 -18.17 13.44 12.73
CA PRO A 138 -19.51 12.86 12.89
C PRO A 138 -19.56 11.65 13.83
N TYR A 139 -18.43 11.00 14.06
CA TYR A 139 -18.35 9.82 14.95
C TYR A 139 -18.81 10.10 16.39
N TYR A 140 -18.71 11.34 16.87
CA TYR A 140 -19.13 11.71 18.22
C TYR A 140 -20.66 11.81 18.37
N SER A 141 -21.40 11.93 17.28
CA SER A 141 -22.87 11.82 17.29
C SER A 141 -23.26 10.33 17.20
N PRO A 142 -24.00 9.80 18.20
CA PRO A 142 -24.45 8.41 18.17
C PRO A 142 -25.24 8.03 16.92
N GLU A 143 -26.02 8.97 16.39
CA GLU A 143 -26.87 8.78 15.21
C GLU A 143 -26.06 8.74 13.91
N LEU A 144 -24.96 9.50 13.84
CA LEU A 144 -24.11 9.58 12.64
C LEU A 144 -23.01 8.52 12.63
N ARG A 145 -22.65 7.97 13.80
CA ARG A 145 -21.56 7.02 13.96
C ARG A 145 -21.66 5.77 13.06
N PRO A 146 -22.81 5.10 12.91
CA PRO A 146 -22.95 3.91 12.07
C PRO A 146 -23.01 4.22 10.57
N LEU A 147 -23.22 5.49 10.20
CA LEU A 147 -23.37 5.96 8.83
C LEU A 147 -22.00 6.23 8.19
N THR A 148 -22.01 6.64 6.93
CA THR A 148 -20.82 6.97 6.15
C THR A 148 -20.93 8.37 5.55
N GLY A 149 -19.86 8.89 4.97
CA GLY A 149 -19.87 10.16 4.25
C GLY A 149 -20.74 10.19 2.98
N LEU A 150 -21.25 9.03 2.54
CA LEU A 150 -22.23 8.94 1.44
C LEU A 150 -23.67 9.11 1.91
N ASP A 151 -23.93 8.92 3.20
CA ASP A 151 -25.27 8.98 3.74
C ASP A 151 -25.70 10.45 3.98
N ALA A 152 -26.92 10.78 3.58
CA ALA A 152 -27.44 12.14 3.63
C ALA A 152 -27.32 12.84 5.01
N PRO A 153 -27.56 12.18 6.16
CA PRO A 153 -27.40 12.84 7.46
C PRO A 153 -25.95 13.26 7.73
N VAL A 154 -24.96 12.44 7.39
CA VAL A 154 -23.53 12.76 7.54
C VAL A 154 -23.12 13.85 6.57
N ALA A 155 -23.56 13.74 5.31
CA ALA A 155 -23.30 14.76 4.29
C ALA A 155 -23.86 16.12 4.70
N SER A 156 -25.10 16.16 5.22
CA SER A 156 -25.73 17.40 5.70
C SER A 156 -25.01 17.99 6.90
N TYR A 157 -24.58 17.16 7.84
CA TYR A 157 -23.79 17.61 8.99
C TYR A 157 -22.47 18.26 8.54
N LEU A 158 -21.71 17.59 7.66
CA LEU A 158 -20.42 18.10 7.17
C LEU A 158 -20.59 19.34 6.27
N ALA A 159 -21.66 19.41 5.49
CA ALA A 159 -21.95 20.56 4.61
C ALA A 159 -22.25 21.85 5.38
N GLN A 160 -22.74 21.76 6.62
CA GLN A 160 -23.02 22.91 7.47
C GLN A 160 -21.78 23.48 8.17
N GLU A 161 -20.68 22.76 8.15
CA GLU A 161 -19.44 23.14 8.82
C GLU A 161 -18.55 23.98 7.89
N PRO A 162 -18.31 25.27 8.19
CA PRO A 162 -17.54 26.17 7.33
C PRO A 162 -16.13 25.65 7.05
N LEU A 163 -15.45 25.07 8.05
CA LEU A 163 -14.11 24.49 7.91
C LEU A 163 -14.05 23.36 6.88
N VAL A 164 -15.15 22.62 6.70
CA VAL A 164 -15.22 21.54 5.71
C VAL A 164 -15.25 22.12 4.31
N SER A 165 -16.04 23.17 4.09
CA SER A 165 -16.10 23.87 2.80
C SER A 165 -14.75 24.49 2.46
N GLU A 166 -14.14 25.20 3.41
CA GLU A 166 -12.82 25.82 3.26
C GLU A 166 -11.75 24.80 2.89
N MET A 167 -11.68 23.68 3.60
CA MET A 167 -10.74 22.60 3.29
C MET A 167 -10.93 22.04 1.87
N ILE A 168 -12.18 21.85 1.44
CA ILE A 168 -12.48 21.37 0.08
C ILE A 168 -12.04 22.40 -0.95
N ASP A 169 -12.27 23.70 -0.69
CA ASP A 169 -11.89 24.79 -1.58
C ASP A 169 -10.37 24.88 -1.72
N ASP A 170 -9.62 24.80 -0.63
CA ASP A 170 -8.16 24.84 -0.61
C ASP A 170 -7.55 23.66 -1.36
N ILE A 171 -8.04 22.44 -1.10
CA ILE A 171 -7.59 21.25 -1.81
C ILE A 171 -7.90 21.36 -3.31
N ALA A 172 -9.10 21.81 -3.65
CA ALA A 172 -9.50 21.96 -5.05
C ALA A 172 -8.65 23.02 -5.76
N ALA A 173 -8.41 24.16 -5.12
CA ALA A 173 -7.55 25.22 -5.65
C ALA A 173 -6.11 24.72 -5.88
N PHE A 174 -5.56 23.97 -4.90
CA PHE A 174 -4.24 23.34 -5.05
C PHE A 174 -4.21 22.40 -6.26
N ILE A 175 -5.17 21.49 -6.37
CA ILE A 175 -5.24 20.54 -7.47
C ILE A 175 -5.38 21.27 -8.81
N ALA A 176 -6.32 22.20 -8.92
CA ALA A 176 -6.57 22.95 -10.15
C ALA A 176 -5.33 23.70 -10.64
N LYS A 177 -4.57 24.28 -9.71
CA LYS A 177 -3.30 24.99 -9.99
C LYS A 177 -2.23 24.06 -10.58
N TRP A 178 -2.07 22.86 -10.01
CA TRP A 178 -0.98 21.97 -10.36
C TRP A 178 -1.33 20.92 -11.43
N LEU A 179 -2.60 20.65 -11.66
CA LEU A 179 -3.08 19.65 -12.64
C LEU A 179 -2.50 19.86 -14.06
N PRO A 180 -2.40 21.09 -14.60
CA PRO A 180 -1.78 21.29 -15.91
C PRO A 180 -0.31 20.85 -15.98
N HIS A 181 0.44 21.02 -14.87
CA HIS A 181 1.83 20.61 -14.79
C HIS A 181 2.00 19.09 -14.79
N TYR A 182 1.12 18.36 -14.07
CA TYR A 182 1.09 16.89 -14.11
C TYR A 182 0.74 16.36 -15.50
N ARG A 183 -0.20 17.01 -16.20
CA ARG A 183 -0.53 16.68 -17.60
C ARG A 183 0.65 16.88 -18.55
N GLY A 184 1.47 17.90 -18.32
CA GLY A 184 2.64 18.21 -19.13
C GLY A 184 3.79 17.20 -18.97
N GLN A 185 3.78 16.37 -17.93
CA GLN A 185 4.82 15.38 -17.63
C GLN A 185 4.55 13.99 -18.23
N ASN A 186 3.64 13.86 -19.21
CA ASN A 186 3.21 12.58 -19.77
C ASN A 186 2.64 11.60 -18.72
N ARG A 187 2.18 12.09 -17.58
CA ARG A 187 1.48 11.27 -16.59
C ARG A 187 0.09 10.92 -17.10
N HIS A 188 -0.25 9.66 -16.98
CA HIS A 188 -1.58 9.16 -17.35
C HIS A 188 -2.52 9.07 -16.16
N TYR A 189 -1.99 9.13 -14.93
CA TYR A 189 -2.74 8.95 -13.69
C TYR A 189 -2.23 9.90 -12.60
N LEU A 190 -3.17 10.43 -11.80
CA LEU A 190 -2.89 11.20 -10.59
C LEU A 190 -3.85 10.73 -9.50
N THR A 191 -3.31 10.11 -8.46
CA THR A 191 -4.08 9.59 -7.33
C THR A 191 -3.96 10.52 -6.13
N ILE A 192 -5.08 11.08 -5.71
CA ILE A 192 -5.22 12.01 -4.59
C ILE A 192 -5.94 11.30 -3.47
N CYS A 193 -5.23 11.06 -2.37
CA CYS A 193 -5.73 10.33 -1.23
C CYS A 193 -6.20 11.29 -0.14
N ILE A 194 -7.42 11.12 0.33
CA ILE A 194 -8.04 11.90 1.40
C ILE A 194 -8.15 11.02 2.63
N GLY A 195 -7.48 11.40 3.74
CA GLY A 195 -7.36 10.59 4.94
C GLY A 195 -8.12 11.13 6.14
N CYS A 196 -8.96 10.31 6.77
CA CYS A 196 -9.44 10.55 8.13
C CYS A 196 -9.12 9.36 9.04
N THR A 197 -9.50 9.38 10.32
CA THR A 197 -9.11 8.34 11.28
C THR A 197 -9.55 6.93 10.84
N GLY A 198 -10.84 6.75 10.55
CA GLY A 198 -11.43 5.45 10.17
C GLY A 198 -11.69 5.27 8.68
N GLY A 199 -11.64 6.34 7.88
CA GLY A 199 -11.94 6.29 6.45
C GLY A 199 -13.44 6.17 6.09
N GLN A 200 -14.36 6.48 7.03
CA GLN A 200 -15.80 6.25 6.86
C GLN A 200 -16.62 7.53 6.62
N HIS A 201 -16.29 8.65 7.27
CA HIS A 201 -17.12 9.86 7.27
C HIS A 201 -16.46 11.00 6.49
N ARG A 202 -15.56 11.78 7.15
CA ARG A 202 -14.96 13.01 6.62
C ARG A 202 -14.24 12.81 5.29
N SER A 203 -13.34 11.82 5.23
CA SER A 203 -12.56 11.54 4.01
C SER A 203 -13.44 11.10 2.84
N VAL A 204 -14.50 10.34 3.12
CA VAL A 204 -15.48 9.92 2.10
C VAL A 204 -16.21 11.12 1.53
N TYR A 205 -16.77 11.96 2.41
CA TYR A 205 -17.49 13.17 2.01
C TYR A 205 -16.61 14.13 1.19
N VAL A 206 -15.40 14.42 1.69
CA VAL A 206 -14.48 15.32 0.99
C VAL A 206 -14.05 14.75 -0.37
N ALA A 207 -13.78 13.45 -0.46
CA ALA A 207 -13.44 12.80 -1.74
C ALA A 207 -14.57 12.89 -2.76
N GLU A 208 -15.83 12.70 -2.32
CA GLU A 208 -17.02 12.86 -3.16
C GLU A 208 -17.19 14.30 -3.66
N MET A 209 -17.03 15.28 -2.77
CA MET A 209 -17.15 16.69 -3.13
C MET A 209 -16.07 17.13 -4.13
N LEU A 210 -14.83 16.67 -3.94
CA LEU A 210 -13.74 16.89 -4.89
C LEU A 210 -14.03 16.19 -6.22
N GLY A 211 -14.50 14.95 -6.20
CA GLY A 211 -14.88 14.21 -7.39
C GLY A 211 -15.93 14.93 -8.22
N ARG A 212 -16.97 15.49 -7.57
CA ARG A 212 -18.01 16.31 -8.22
C ARG A 212 -17.44 17.60 -8.81
N ARG A 213 -16.54 18.27 -8.09
CA ARG A 213 -15.91 19.52 -8.54
C ARG A 213 -15.04 19.34 -9.77
N PHE A 214 -14.45 18.16 -9.94
CA PHE A 214 -13.63 17.78 -11.10
C PHE A 214 -14.34 16.84 -12.09
N ALA A 215 -15.67 16.71 -12.01
CA ALA A 215 -16.45 15.80 -12.86
C ALA A 215 -16.31 16.10 -14.36
N ASP A 216 -16.14 17.38 -14.72
CA ASP A 216 -15.94 17.83 -16.12
C ASP A 216 -14.54 17.46 -16.66
N GLN A 217 -13.63 17.03 -15.80
CA GLN A 217 -12.34 16.53 -16.21
C GLN A 217 -12.50 15.07 -16.67
N ALA A 218 -12.25 14.80 -17.96
CA ALA A 218 -12.33 13.45 -18.49
C ALA A 218 -11.44 12.51 -17.65
N GLY A 219 -11.99 11.38 -17.21
CA GLY A 219 -11.27 10.38 -16.43
C GLY A 219 -11.26 10.59 -14.92
N THR A 220 -12.14 11.43 -14.35
CA THR A 220 -12.27 11.56 -12.89
C THR A 220 -12.95 10.34 -12.28
N ILE A 221 -12.33 9.75 -11.25
CA ILE A 221 -12.80 8.55 -10.53
C ILE A 221 -12.78 8.85 -9.02
N VAL A 222 -13.82 8.41 -8.30
CA VAL A 222 -13.86 8.44 -6.84
C VAL A 222 -13.88 7.02 -6.29
N ARG A 223 -13.11 6.75 -5.23
CA ARG A 223 -12.99 5.45 -4.58
C ARG A 223 -12.97 5.57 -3.07
N HIS A 224 -13.49 4.55 -2.38
CA HIS A 224 -13.53 4.51 -0.93
C HIS A 224 -12.92 3.20 -0.42
N ARG A 225 -11.67 3.26 0.02
CA ARG A 225 -10.91 2.07 0.46
C ARG A 225 -11.51 1.42 1.71
N ALA A 226 -12.05 2.22 2.63
CA ALA A 226 -12.59 1.72 3.89
C ALA A 226 -14.04 1.23 3.81
N LEU A 227 -14.88 1.79 2.92
CA LEU A 227 -16.30 1.45 2.86
C LEU A 227 -16.55 0.08 2.26
N SER A 228 -15.71 -0.32 1.35
CA SER A 228 -15.91 -1.55 0.59
C SER A 228 -15.73 -2.83 1.42
N ALA A 229 -15.13 -2.73 2.63
CA ALA A 229 -14.99 -3.87 3.53
C ALA A 229 -16.22 -4.12 4.41
N ASN A 230 -17.12 -3.13 4.56
CA ASN A 230 -18.20 -3.19 5.55
C ASN A 230 -19.63 -3.00 4.97
N LEU A 231 -19.80 -2.71 3.68
CA LEU A 231 -21.08 -2.21 3.14
C LEU A 231 -21.69 -3.05 2.02
N LEU A 232 -21.36 -4.32 1.88
CA LEU A 232 -22.18 -5.22 1.08
C LEU A 232 -22.98 -6.10 2.03
N PRO A 233 -24.27 -5.84 2.27
CA PRO A 233 -25.18 -6.91 2.60
C PRO A 233 -25.14 -7.88 1.41
N GLU A 234 -24.90 -9.16 1.67
CA GLU A 234 -24.76 -10.24 0.68
C GLU A 234 -25.99 -10.40 -0.24
N ASN A 235 -27.02 -9.58 -0.08
CA ASN A 235 -28.34 -9.75 -0.68
C ASN A 235 -28.74 -8.75 -1.76
N LYS A 236 -27.83 -7.92 -2.33
CA LYS A 236 -28.21 -7.02 -3.46
C LYS A 236 -27.66 -7.42 -4.82
N LEU A 237 -27.07 -8.60 -4.96
CA LEU A 237 -26.53 -9.12 -6.23
C LEU A 237 -27.39 -10.20 -6.88
N GLN A 238 -28.61 -10.47 -6.39
CA GLN A 238 -29.51 -11.47 -7.00
C GLN A 238 -30.64 -10.88 -7.88
N THR A 239 -30.63 -9.58 -8.09
CA THR A 239 -31.62 -8.96 -9.00
C THR A 239 -30.93 -7.94 -9.91
N LEU A 240 -30.26 -8.43 -10.91
CA LEU A 240 -30.06 -7.82 -12.26
C LEU A 240 -29.62 -8.92 -13.22
#